data_dc0799f21fdb5767b1c068c4bc7a8a05
#
_entry.id   dc0799f21fdb5767b1c068c4bc7a8a05
#
_cell.length_a   1.000
_cell.length_b   1.000
_cell.length_c   1.000
_cell.angle_alpha   90.00
_cell.angle_beta   90.00
_cell.angle_gamma   90.00
#
_symmetry.space_group_name_H-M   'P 1'
#
loop_
_entity.id
_entity.type
_entity.pdbx_description
1 polymer ?
#
loop_
_entity_poly.entity_id
_entity_poly.type
_entity_poly.pdbx_seq_one_letter_code
_entity_poly.pdbx_strand_id
1 'polypeptide(L)'
;MHKNFFHNVKVYYEDTDAGGVVYYANYLKYLERARTEALSTIGLSNIQIKDKFGALIIVKSCNIEYKNSAHLEDELTIRSFIKSVTKTSFFMSQIITKGENVIVESQIHLVFVNDKAKPVKVPQIIFDNFKPYFCDSIKI
;
A
#
# COMPACT_ATOMS: atom_id res chain seq x y z
N MET A 1 13.92 -14.89 -0.01
CA MET A 1 13.72 -13.42 0.18
C MET A 1 12.81 -12.89 -0.91
N HIS A 2 11.98 -11.95 -0.56
CA HIS A 2 11.08 -11.31 -1.51
C HIS A 2 11.61 -9.93 -1.89
N LYS A 3 11.11 -9.41 -3.01
CA LYS A 3 11.30 -8.01 -3.37
C LYS A 3 10.35 -7.12 -2.57
N ASN A 4 10.67 -5.85 -2.50
CA ASN A 4 9.80 -4.83 -1.91
C ASN A 4 9.51 -3.76 -2.96
N PHE A 5 8.32 -3.18 -2.88
CA PHE A 5 8.04 -1.91 -3.53
C PHE A 5 8.57 -0.80 -2.64
N PHE A 6 9.19 0.19 -3.23
CA PHE A 6 9.67 1.36 -2.50
C PHE A 6 9.07 2.63 -3.09
N HIS A 7 8.65 3.51 -2.21
CA HIS A 7 8.12 4.81 -2.59
C HIS A 7 8.63 5.84 -1.60
N ASN A 8 9.13 6.96 -2.10
CA ASN A 8 9.68 8.02 -1.25
C ASN A 8 8.73 9.22 -1.25
N VAL A 9 8.54 9.81 -0.08
CA VAL A 9 7.74 11.03 0.07
C VAL A 9 8.51 12.04 0.92
N LYS A 10 8.25 13.31 0.67
CA LYS A 10 8.72 14.41 1.51
C LYS A 10 7.53 14.98 2.25
N VAL A 11 7.73 15.33 3.51
CA VAL A 11 6.67 15.95 4.32
C VAL A 11 6.61 17.44 4.02
N TYR A 12 5.44 17.91 3.58
CA TYR A 12 5.19 19.32 3.27
C TYR A 12 4.36 19.98 4.38
N TYR A 13 4.26 21.31 4.36
CA TYR A 13 3.46 22.06 5.33
C TYR A 13 2.03 21.54 5.43
N GLU A 14 1.40 21.25 4.29
CA GLU A 14 0.01 20.76 4.26
C GLU A 14 -0.17 19.42 4.98
N ASP A 15 0.91 18.68 5.19
CA ASP A 15 0.87 17.37 5.84
C ASP A 15 0.95 17.47 7.36
N THR A 16 1.35 18.63 7.88
CA THR A 16 1.64 18.82 9.32
C THR A 16 0.50 19.52 10.04
N ASP A 17 0.45 19.28 11.35
CA ASP A 17 -0.44 19.98 12.24
C ASP A 17 0.27 21.19 12.90
N ALA A 18 -0.40 21.86 13.84
CA ALA A 18 0.14 23.01 14.53
C ALA A 18 1.42 22.71 15.34
N GLY A 19 1.66 21.47 15.67
CA GLY A 19 2.86 21.02 16.39
C GLY A 19 4.05 20.73 15.50
N GLY A 20 3.92 20.86 14.18
CA GLY A 20 5.00 20.60 13.23
C GLY A 20 5.22 19.14 12.92
N VAL A 21 4.36 18.26 13.38
CA VAL A 21 4.40 16.82 13.08
C VAL A 21 3.33 16.46 12.05
N VAL A 22 3.57 15.38 11.31
CA VAL A 22 2.58 14.89 10.36
C VAL A 22 1.28 14.56 11.09
N TYR A 23 0.17 15.15 10.61
CA TYR A 23 -1.15 14.81 11.12
C TYR A 23 -1.42 13.34 10.80
N TYR A 24 -1.82 12.57 11.83
CA TYR A 24 -1.82 11.10 11.71
C TYR A 24 -2.61 10.56 10.53
N ALA A 25 -3.70 11.22 10.14
CA ALA A 25 -4.50 10.78 9.00
C ALA A 25 -3.75 10.89 7.67
N ASN A 26 -2.73 11.73 7.58
CA ASN A 26 -1.96 11.92 6.36
C ASN A 26 -1.05 10.72 6.05
N TYR A 27 -0.71 9.90 7.03
CA TYR A 27 0.01 8.65 6.77
C TYR A 27 -0.79 7.72 5.85
N LEU A 28 -2.12 7.73 5.96
CA LEU A 28 -2.98 6.95 5.07
C LEU A 28 -2.84 7.39 3.61
N LYS A 29 -2.64 8.67 3.37
CA LYS A 29 -2.39 9.19 2.01
C LYS A 29 -1.05 8.70 1.47
N TYR A 30 -0.01 8.71 2.30
CA TYR A 30 1.30 8.19 1.90
C TYR A 30 1.22 6.71 1.53
N LEU A 31 0.50 5.92 2.33
CA LEU A 31 0.33 4.50 2.08
C LEU A 31 -0.46 4.26 0.79
N GLU A 32 -1.51 5.03 0.53
CA GLU A 32 -2.30 4.91 -0.70
C GLU A 32 -1.47 5.24 -1.93
N ARG A 33 -0.69 6.33 -1.90
CA ARG A 33 0.20 6.70 -3.00
C ARG A 33 1.22 5.60 -3.28
N ALA A 34 1.78 5.02 -2.23
CA ALA A 34 2.74 3.91 -2.35
C ALA A 34 2.09 2.70 -3.02
N ARG A 35 0.82 2.38 -2.69
CA ARG A 35 0.10 1.29 -3.34
C ARG A 35 -0.17 1.58 -4.82
N THR A 36 -0.53 2.80 -5.15
CA THR A 36 -0.75 3.21 -6.55
C THR A 36 0.53 3.04 -7.36
N GLU A 37 1.66 3.47 -6.82
CA GLU A 37 2.96 3.32 -7.49
C GLU A 37 3.38 1.85 -7.59
N ALA A 38 3.05 1.03 -6.59
CA ALA A 38 3.33 -0.41 -6.62
C ALA A 38 2.62 -1.08 -7.80
N LEU A 39 1.36 -0.74 -8.05
CA LEU A 39 0.62 -1.26 -9.20
C LEU A 39 1.27 -0.85 -10.52
N SER A 40 1.70 0.39 -10.63
CA SER A 40 2.41 0.86 -11.81
C SER A 40 3.70 0.06 -12.04
N THR A 41 4.40 -0.27 -10.98
CA THR A 41 5.64 -1.06 -11.04
C THR A 41 5.38 -2.45 -11.64
N ILE A 42 4.26 -3.07 -11.34
CA ILE A 42 3.92 -4.38 -11.91
C ILE A 42 3.19 -4.29 -13.26
N GLY A 43 3.06 -3.08 -13.81
CA GLY A 43 2.60 -2.88 -15.18
C GLY A 43 1.09 -2.67 -15.35
N LEU A 44 0.34 -2.52 -14.27
CA LEU A 44 -1.12 -2.29 -14.34
C LEU A 44 -1.55 -1.24 -13.34
N SER A 45 -1.90 -0.06 -13.85
CA SER A 45 -2.47 1.01 -13.01
C SER A 45 -3.92 0.69 -12.61
N ASN A 46 -4.44 1.42 -11.63
CA ASN A 46 -5.84 1.31 -11.23
C ASN A 46 -6.81 1.52 -12.40
N ILE A 47 -6.49 2.47 -13.27
CA ILE A 47 -7.32 2.76 -14.47
C ILE A 47 -7.28 1.58 -15.43
N GLN A 48 -6.11 1.00 -15.66
CA GLN A 48 -5.97 -0.16 -16.55
C GLN A 48 -6.69 -1.39 -15.98
N ILE A 49 -6.66 -1.59 -14.68
CA ILE A 49 -7.37 -2.69 -14.02
C ILE A 49 -8.87 -2.53 -14.23
N LYS A 50 -9.39 -1.31 -14.06
CA LYS A 50 -10.80 -1.01 -14.31
C LYS A 50 -11.17 -1.27 -15.77
N ASP A 51 -10.36 -0.77 -16.70
CA ASP A 51 -10.67 -0.88 -18.14
C ASP A 51 -10.58 -2.32 -18.64
N LYS A 52 -9.59 -3.08 -18.17
CA LYS A 52 -9.37 -4.45 -18.65
C LYS A 52 -10.24 -5.50 -17.96
N PHE A 53 -10.52 -5.32 -16.67
CA PHE A 53 -11.16 -6.36 -15.86
C PHE A 53 -12.49 -5.91 -15.24
N GLY A 54 -12.86 -4.65 -15.41
CA GLY A 54 -14.06 -4.11 -14.74
C GLY A 54 -13.95 -4.16 -13.24
N ALA A 55 -12.75 -4.12 -12.71
CA ALA A 55 -12.49 -4.28 -11.28
C ALA A 55 -11.90 -3.01 -10.68
N LEU A 56 -12.25 -2.80 -9.41
CA LEU A 56 -11.66 -1.76 -8.56
C LEU A 56 -11.04 -2.44 -7.34
N ILE A 57 -10.01 -1.84 -6.81
CA ILE A 57 -9.38 -2.30 -5.57
C ILE A 57 -9.81 -1.35 -4.46
N ILE A 58 -10.48 -1.88 -3.45
CA ILE A 58 -10.93 -1.10 -2.30
C ILE A 58 -10.27 -1.58 -1.03
N VAL A 59 -10.12 -0.68 -0.07
CA VAL A 59 -9.62 -1.02 1.26
C VAL A 59 -10.77 -1.57 2.08
N LYS A 60 -10.65 -2.82 2.52
CA LYS A 60 -11.62 -3.44 3.42
C LYS A 60 -11.29 -3.14 4.87
N SER A 61 -10.01 -3.19 5.22
CA SER A 61 -9.56 -2.88 6.57
C SER A 61 -8.11 -2.43 6.55
N CYS A 62 -7.74 -1.69 7.58
CA CYS A 62 -6.40 -1.19 7.77
C CYS A 62 -6.04 -1.29 9.25
N ASN A 63 -4.96 -2.00 9.55
CA ASN A 63 -4.39 -2.04 10.88
C ASN A 63 -3.10 -1.25 10.84
N ILE A 64 -3.04 -0.15 11.59
CA ILE A 64 -1.91 0.78 11.55
C ILE A 64 -1.43 1.10 12.96
N GLU A 65 -0.11 1.05 13.14
CA GLU A 65 0.55 1.44 14.38
C GLU A 65 1.48 2.62 14.11
N TYR A 66 1.31 3.66 14.89
CA TYR A 66 2.12 4.89 14.83
C TYR A 66 3.25 4.77 15.85
N LYS A 67 4.43 4.41 15.37
CA LYS A 67 5.60 4.15 16.25
C LYS A 67 6.33 5.43 16.62
N ASN A 68 6.48 6.35 15.68
CA ASN A 68 7.19 7.60 15.84
C ASN A 68 6.52 8.67 14.98
N SER A 69 6.82 9.93 15.27
CA SER A 69 6.31 11.05 14.49
C SER A 69 7.28 11.45 13.40
N ALA A 70 6.76 11.77 12.22
CA ALA A 70 7.51 12.47 11.19
C ALA A 70 7.23 13.96 11.27
N HIS A 71 8.17 14.76 10.79
CA HIS A 71 8.19 16.21 10.91
C HIS A 71 8.30 16.87 9.54
N LEU A 72 8.04 18.18 9.51
CA LEU A 72 8.17 18.97 8.30
C LEU A 72 9.53 18.74 7.63
N GLU A 73 9.50 18.58 6.31
CA GLU A 73 10.66 18.37 5.44
C GLU A 73 11.38 17.05 5.63
N ASP A 74 10.90 16.18 6.51
CA ASP A 74 11.43 14.82 6.59
C ASP A 74 11.22 14.07 5.27
N GLU A 75 12.21 13.27 4.92
CA GLU A 75 12.11 12.36 3.79
C GLU A 75 11.84 10.96 4.30
N LEU A 76 10.73 10.39 3.82
CA LEU A 76 10.22 9.10 4.28
C LEU A 76 10.28 8.09 3.15
N THR A 77 10.54 6.84 3.50
CA THR A 77 10.48 5.72 2.57
C THR A 77 9.34 4.80 2.99
N ILE A 78 8.48 4.43 2.04
CA ILE A 78 7.44 3.44 2.26
C ILE A 78 7.88 2.15 1.57
N ARG A 79 8.03 1.09 2.35
CA ARG A 79 8.36 -0.24 1.86
C ARG A 79 7.11 -1.10 1.94
N SER A 80 6.75 -1.70 0.82
CA SER A 80 5.53 -2.50 0.71
C SER A 80 5.84 -3.88 0.15
N PHE A 81 5.14 -4.89 0.65
CA PHE A 81 5.21 -6.24 0.09
C PHE A 81 3.89 -6.97 0.35
N ILE A 82 3.70 -8.09 -0.36
CA ILE A 82 2.46 -8.85 -0.27
C ILE A 82 2.58 -9.89 0.85
N LYS A 83 1.67 -9.81 1.79
CA LYS A 83 1.64 -10.69 2.96
C LYS A 83 0.89 -11.99 2.67
N SER A 84 -0.25 -11.90 2.01
CA SER A 84 -1.06 -13.04 1.60
C SER A 84 -2.04 -12.64 0.49
N VAL A 85 -2.52 -13.64 -0.23
CA VAL A 85 -3.51 -13.45 -1.30
C VAL A 85 -4.61 -14.48 -1.11
N THR A 86 -5.86 -14.04 -1.24
CA THR A 86 -7.03 -14.91 -1.32
C THR A 86 -7.55 -14.93 -2.75
N LYS A 87 -8.66 -15.61 -2.97
CA LYS A 87 -9.29 -15.64 -4.29
C LYS A 87 -9.69 -14.24 -4.78
N THR A 88 -10.14 -13.36 -3.87
CA THR A 88 -10.71 -12.05 -4.22
C THR A 88 -9.95 -10.88 -3.60
N SER A 89 -8.92 -11.12 -2.81
CA SER A 89 -8.28 -10.07 -2.02
C SER A 89 -6.81 -10.35 -1.79
N PHE A 90 -6.12 -9.35 -1.26
CA PHE A 90 -4.74 -9.52 -0.81
C PHE A 90 -4.47 -8.64 0.42
N PHE A 91 -3.48 -9.05 1.19
CA PHE A 91 -3.00 -8.30 2.33
C PHE A 91 -1.62 -7.74 2.00
N MET A 92 -1.46 -6.44 2.16
CA MET A 92 -0.19 -5.78 1.92
C MET A 92 0.36 -5.25 3.23
N SER A 93 1.64 -5.54 3.49
CA SER A 93 2.37 -4.91 4.58
C SER A 93 3.03 -3.66 4.05
N GLN A 94 2.86 -2.55 4.76
CA GLN A 94 3.46 -1.27 4.39
C GLN A 94 4.10 -0.63 5.62
N ILE A 95 5.37 -0.28 5.50
CA ILE A 95 6.17 0.25 6.59
C ILE A 95 6.76 1.58 6.14
N ILE A 96 6.52 2.63 6.93
CA ILE A 96 7.08 3.95 6.67
C ILE A 96 8.28 4.14 7.60
N THR A 97 9.42 4.50 7.02
CA THR A 97 10.65 4.76 7.77
C THR A 97 11.23 6.11 7.44
N LYS A 98 11.96 6.67 8.42
CA LYS A 98 12.86 7.78 8.23
C LYS A 98 14.26 7.25 8.56
N GLY A 99 15.06 6.99 7.52
CA GLY A 99 16.32 6.26 7.71
C GLY A 99 16.05 4.88 8.34
N GLU A 100 16.64 4.62 9.48
CA GLU A 100 16.43 3.35 10.20
C GLU A 100 15.27 3.39 11.18
N ASN A 101 14.68 4.57 11.41
CA ASN A 101 13.58 4.72 12.37
C ASN A 101 12.26 4.34 11.73
N VAL A 102 11.54 3.42 12.35
CA VAL A 102 10.19 3.06 11.92
C VAL A 102 9.22 4.13 12.43
N ILE A 103 8.50 4.74 11.49
CA ILE A 103 7.48 5.74 11.79
C ILE A 103 6.12 5.07 11.91
N VAL A 104 5.77 4.21 10.92
CA VAL A 104 4.47 3.54 10.85
C VAL A 104 4.69 2.10 10.42
N GLU A 105 3.98 1.18 11.05
CA GLU A 105 3.80 -0.19 10.58
C GLU A 105 2.33 -0.41 10.29
N SER A 106 2.01 -1.03 9.16
CA SER A 106 0.63 -1.22 8.77
C SER A 106 0.41 -2.50 7.99
N GLN A 107 -0.82 -3.01 8.09
CA GLN A 107 -1.32 -4.08 7.23
C GLN A 107 -2.65 -3.66 6.66
N ILE A 108 -2.78 -3.77 5.35
CA ILE A 108 -3.94 -3.31 4.61
C ILE A 108 -4.57 -4.52 3.93
N HIS A 109 -5.85 -4.71 4.15
CA HIS A 109 -6.63 -5.72 3.42
C HIS A 109 -7.35 -5.04 2.26
N LEU A 110 -7.04 -5.46 1.05
CA LEU A 110 -7.55 -4.87 -0.19
C LEU A 110 -8.33 -5.93 -0.95
N VAL A 111 -9.50 -5.55 -1.47
CA VAL A 111 -10.42 -6.46 -2.14
C VAL A 111 -10.67 -5.97 -3.55
N PHE A 112 -10.66 -6.90 -4.51
CA PHE A 112 -11.10 -6.62 -5.88
C PHE A 112 -12.62 -6.71 -5.93
N VAL A 113 -13.27 -5.66 -6.41
CA VAL A 113 -14.72 -5.59 -6.54
C VAL A 113 -15.10 -5.14 -7.94
N ASN A 114 -16.34 -5.46 -8.35
CA ASN A 114 -16.92 -4.93 -9.59
C ASN A 114 -17.61 -3.58 -9.35
N ASP A 115 -18.28 -3.05 -10.36
CA ASP A 115 -18.99 -1.77 -10.30
C ASP A 115 -20.15 -1.75 -9.30
N LYS A 116 -20.60 -2.93 -8.85
CA LYS A 116 -21.65 -3.08 -7.83
C LYS A 116 -21.07 -3.36 -6.45
N ALA A 117 -19.77 -3.12 -6.27
CA ALA A 117 -19.03 -3.39 -5.03
C ALA A 117 -19.10 -4.85 -4.57
N LYS A 118 -19.24 -5.79 -5.50
CA LYS A 118 -19.20 -7.23 -5.21
C LYS A 118 -17.80 -7.77 -5.41
N PRO A 119 -17.29 -8.61 -4.50
CA PRO A 119 -15.97 -9.22 -4.67
C PRO A 119 -15.86 -10.01 -5.97
N VAL A 120 -14.74 -9.82 -6.64
CA VAL A 120 -14.40 -10.56 -7.87
C VAL A 120 -13.01 -11.16 -7.74
N LYS A 121 -12.74 -12.17 -8.56
CA LYS A 121 -11.44 -12.85 -8.54
C LYS A 121 -10.31 -11.90 -8.87
N VAL A 122 -9.22 -12.01 -8.12
CA VAL A 122 -7.97 -11.32 -8.44
C VAL A 122 -7.53 -11.72 -9.85
N PRO A 123 -7.34 -10.77 -10.78
CA PRO A 123 -6.87 -11.12 -12.13
C PRO A 123 -5.56 -11.91 -12.08
N GLN A 124 -5.48 -12.96 -12.89
CA GLN A 124 -4.32 -13.86 -12.87
C GLN A 124 -3.01 -13.14 -13.13
N ILE A 125 -3.01 -12.15 -14.03
CA ILE A 125 -1.80 -11.39 -14.34
C ILE A 125 -1.30 -10.59 -13.12
N ILE A 126 -2.22 -10.06 -12.32
CA ILE A 126 -1.86 -9.33 -11.10
C ILE A 126 -1.27 -10.29 -10.08
N PHE A 127 -1.93 -11.43 -9.87
CA PHE A 127 -1.42 -12.48 -9.00
C PHE A 127 0.00 -12.88 -9.41
N ASP A 128 0.21 -13.14 -10.69
CA ASP A 128 1.52 -13.55 -11.21
C ASP A 128 2.58 -12.46 -11.02
N ASN A 129 2.22 -11.21 -11.26
CA ASN A 129 3.15 -10.09 -11.16
C ASN A 129 3.44 -9.70 -9.70
N PHE A 130 2.58 -10.10 -8.76
CA PHE A 130 2.84 -9.93 -7.34
C PHE A 130 3.82 -10.96 -6.76
N LYS A 131 4.00 -12.11 -7.43
CA LYS A 131 4.79 -13.21 -6.87
C LYS A 131 6.18 -12.82 -6.38
N PRO A 132 6.97 -11.99 -7.09
CA PRO A 132 8.29 -11.58 -6.59
C PRO A 132 8.23 -10.82 -5.27
N TYR A 133 7.07 -10.27 -4.94
CA TYR A 133 6.85 -9.42 -3.77
C TYR A 133 6.12 -10.14 -2.63
N PHE A 134 5.87 -11.45 -2.78
CA PHE A 134 5.30 -12.27 -1.72
C PHE A 134 6.33 -12.48 -0.62
N CYS A 135 5.92 -12.33 0.63
CA CYS A 135 6.80 -12.70 1.74
C CYS A 135 6.95 -14.24 1.80
N ASP A 136 8.07 -14.70 2.36
CA ASP A 136 8.44 -16.12 2.32
C ASP A 136 7.44 -17.04 3.03
N SER A 137 6.68 -16.48 3.95
CA SER A 137 5.68 -17.24 4.73
C SER A 137 4.29 -17.25 4.09
N ILE A 138 4.11 -16.66 2.90
CA ILE A 138 2.81 -16.53 2.27
C ILE A 138 2.25 -17.91 1.90
N LYS A 139 0.95 -18.10 2.17
CA LYS A 139 0.18 -19.26 1.74
C LYS A 139 -1.06 -18.78 1.03
N ILE A 140 -1.34 -19.40 -0.08
CA ILE A 140 -2.43 -18.99 -0.96
C ILE A 140 -3.55 -20.01 -0.89
#